data_57731d9316f076fe5cc49fd788181afb
#
_entry.id   57731d9316f076fe5cc49fd788181afb
#
_cell.length_a   1.000
_cell.length_b   1.000
_cell.length_c   1.000
_cell.angle_alpha   90.00
_cell.angle_beta   90.00
_cell.angle_gamma   90.00
#
_symmetry.space_group_name_H-M   'P 1'
#
loop_
_entity.id
_entity.type
_entity.pdbx_description
1 polymer ?
#
loop_
_entity_poly.entity_id
_entity_poly.type
_entity_poly.pdbx_seq_one_letter_code
_entity_poly.pdbx_strand_id
1 'polypeptide(L)'
;MTITRRDLLKQAGMGLGSAALLSYAPLSLAQKNRALKAQILGFTLSIHVPAIMALNEGMQALGYSASDMKRIESMQVLTQSIVAGSAEVGESDIVSALRAGSVGADVKMVGMVYNNTSQVLVVNADKVKSYADFKNKDNAIALNSTGDFIYVMLSGIFERNGVNIEDATVVDVGGSGSRMRALLGGRVAAVPVHFDQAADILKQGNYKVMVEPWKIYNPWLSEAWLVQGSWLKNADNARAITDLLKATVTSFRKTNQSLSYFAEGYRKYATVKDAKTATEEQLRPVWETLSKQIKAWPDDGGFRLKYFEELMPVYVKAGTVKRGTNIAKTIDTQYMEKALKELG
;
A
#
# COMPACT_ATOMS: atom_id res chain seq x y z
N MET A 1 53.27 42.14 -33.06
CA MET A 1 52.48 41.38 -34.04
C MET A 1 51.01 41.46 -33.60
N THR A 2 50.22 42.26 -34.31
CA THR A 2 48.82 42.56 -33.95
C THR A 2 47.93 41.60 -34.74
N ILE A 3 47.29 40.65 -34.04
CA ILE A 3 46.36 39.70 -34.65
C ILE A 3 45.08 40.45 -34.99
N THR A 4 44.70 40.46 -36.29
CA THR A 4 43.53 41.16 -36.77
C THR A 4 42.25 40.31 -36.62
N ARG A 5 41.08 40.96 -36.53
CA ARG A 5 39.75 40.31 -36.42
C ARG A 5 39.48 39.31 -37.56
N ARG A 6 40.21 39.41 -38.69
CA ARG A 6 40.05 38.53 -39.86
C ARG A 6 40.75 37.18 -39.68
N ASP A 7 41.78 37.11 -38.84
CA ASP A 7 42.51 35.84 -38.53
C ASP A 7 41.77 34.98 -37.51
N LEU A 8 40.98 35.59 -36.63
CA LEU A 8 40.11 34.91 -35.71
C LEU A 8 38.91 34.22 -36.42
N LEU A 9 38.43 34.77 -37.51
CA LEU A 9 37.27 34.21 -38.27
C LEU A 9 37.65 33.05 -39.19
N LYS A 10 38.93 32.90 -39.55
CA LYS A 10 39.40 31.77 -40.36
C LYS A 10 39.69 30.51 -39.55
N GLN A 11 39.87 30.59 -38.24
CA GLN A 11 39.99 29.44 -37.35
C GLN A 11 38.64 28.90 -36.81
N ALA A 12 37.56 29.65 -36.97
CA ALA A 12 36.21 29.23 -36.55
C ALA A 12 35.48 28.35 -37.58
N GLY A 13 36.08 28.12 -38.75
CA GLY A 13 35.41 27.46 -39.90
C GLY A 13 35.65 25.96 -40.05
N MET A 14 36.41 25.31 -39.18
CA MET A 14 36.71 23.86 -39.28
C MET A 14 36.36 23.04 -38.04
N GLY A 15 35.44 23.50 -37.22
CA GLY A 15 35.01 22.84 -35.97
C GLY A 15 33.53 22.47 -35.90
N LEU A 16 32.75 22.55 -37.00
CA LEU A 16 31.30 22.34 -36.98
C LEU A 16 30.84 20.92 -37.33
N GLY A 17 31.76 19.95 -37.34
CA GLY A 17 31.43 18.54 -37.64
C GLY A 17 31.33 17.58 -36.46
N SER A 18 31.66 18.00 -35.23
CA SER A 18 31.74 17.06 -34.09
C SER A 18 30.96 17.48 -32.83
N ALA A 19 30.21 18.59 -32.90
CA ALA A 19 29.48 19.10 -31.72
C ALA A 19 28.02 18.60 -31.61
N ALA A 20 27.54 17.78 -32.55
CA ALA A 20 26.16 17.30 -32.56
C ALA A 20 25.95 15.95 -31.83
N LEU A 21 27.00 15.34 -31.30
CA LEU A 21 26.90 14.03 -30.59
C LEU A 21 27.14 14.11 -29.05
N LEU A 22 27.37 15.31 -28.51
CA LEU A 22 27.59 15.48 -27.04
C LEU A 22 26.39 16.03 -26.28
N SER A 23 25.23 16.22 -26.91
CA SER A 23 24.03 16.72 -26.24
C SER A 23 23.04 15.60 -25.76
N TYR A 24 23.44 14.35 -25.86
CA TYR A 24 22.74 13.21 -25.21
C TYR A 24 23.56 12.61 -24.06
N ALA A 25 24.34 13.38 -23.35
CA ALA A 25 24.76 12.99 -22.02
C ALA A 25 23.51 13.07 -21.11
N PRO A 26 23.15 11.99 -20.41
CA PRO A 26 21.88 11.96 -19.71
C PRO A 26 21.88 12.98 -18.59
N LEU A 27 20.98 13.94 -18.65
CA LEU A 27 20.54 14.79 -17.53
C LEU A 27 20.09 13.98 -16.29
N SER A 28 20.19 12.64 -16.34
CA SER A 28 19.62 11.71 -15.38
C SER A 28 20.49 11.40 -14.16
N LEU A 29 21.79 11.72 -14.16
CA LEU A 29 22.68 11.31 -13.05
C LEU A 29 22.67 12.28 -11.85
N ALA A 30 22.46 13.57 -12.08
CA ALA A 30 22.43 14.55 -11.00
C ALA A 30 21.11 14.50 -10.16
N GLN A 31 20.04 13.98 -10.72
CA GLN A 31 18.71 13.95 -10.09
C GLN A 31 18.46 12.70 -9.23
N LYS A 32 19.21 11.64 -9.42
CA LYS A 32 19.02 10.38 -8.68
C LYS A 32 19.55 10.39 -7.23
N ASN A 33 20.40 11.36 -6.87
CA ASN A 33 20.96 11.45 -5.51
C ASN A 33 20.01 12.06 -4.47
N ARG A 34 18.70 12.13 -4.73
CA ARG A 34 17.73 12.61 -3.75
C ARG A 34 17.09 11.44 -2.97
N ALA A 35 16.71 11.70 -1.72
CA ALA A 35 15.83 10.85 -0.95
C ALA A 35 14.36 11.22 -1.23
N LEU A 36 13.45 10.23 -1.30
CA LEU A 36 12.01 10.49 -1.25
C LEU A 36 11.58 10.76 0.20
N LYS A 37 10.82 11.82 0.43
CA LYS A 37 10.13 12.05 1.70
C LYS A 37 8.89 11.18 1.73
N ALA A 38 8.96 10.06 2.43
CA ALA A 38 7.92 9.07 2.49
C ALA A 38 7.22 9.06 3.85
N GLN A 39 5.92 8.82 3.86
CA GLN A 39 5.17 8.50 5.07
C GLN A 39 4.54 7.13 4.93
N ILE A 40 4.79 6.28 5.90
CA ILE A 40 4.33 4.90 5.94
C ILE A 40 3.61 4.61 7.25
N LEU A 41 2.88 3.49 7.32
CA LEU A 41 2.21 3.08 8.54
C LEU A 41 3.19 2.91 9.72
N GLY A 42 2.70 3.15 10.93
CA GLY A 42 3.43 2.99 12.18
C GLY A 42 4.01 1.61 12.40
N PHE A 43 3.45 0.61 11.73
CA PHE A 43 3.90 -0.78 11.75
C PHE A 43 4.14 -1.31 10.33
N THR A 44 5.02 -2.28 10.22
CA THR A 44 5.25 -3.05 9.00
C THR A 44 5.02 -4.52 9.34
N LEU A 45 3.97 -5.11 8.78
CA LEU A 45 3.68 -6.54 8.88
C LEU A 45 4.19 -7.28 7.64
N SER A 46 4.09 -8.60 7.66
CA SER A 46 4.56 -9.48 6.57
C SER A 46 4.10 -9.03 5.16
N ILE A 47 2.85 -8.60 5.03
CA ILE A 47 2.28 -8.19 3.74
C ILE A 47 2.90 -6.91 3.18
N HIS A 48 3.36 -5.99 4.04
CA HIS A 48 3.94 -4.69 3.64
C HIS A 48 5.42 -4.80 3.22
N VAL A 49 6.12 -5.86 3.67
CA VAL A 49 7.57 -6.00 3.55
C VAL A 49 8.09 -5.73 2.13
N PRO A 50 7.53 -6.31 1.06
CA PRO A 50 8.09 -6.11 -0.28
C PRO A 50 7.98 -4.66 -0.77
N ALA A 51 6.91 -3.95 -0.41
CA ALA A 51 6.75 -2.53 -0.78
C ALA A 51 7.73 -1.63 -0.01
N ILE A 52 8.00 -1.93 1.26
CA ILE A 52 9.00 -1.21 2.06
C ILE A 52 10.42 -1.49 1.56
N MET A 53 10.73 -2.72 1.15
CA MET A 53 11.98 -3.05 0.47
C MET A 53 12.12 -2.26 -0.84
N ALA A 54 11.06 -2.15 -1.62
CA ALA A 54 11.07 -1.37 -2.86
C ALA A 54 11.37 0.12 -2.59
N LEU A 55 10.71 0.71 -1.60
CA LEU A 55 10.90 2.12 -1.23
C LEU A 55 12.33 2.41 -0.75
N ASN A 56 13.03 1.45 -0.17
CA ASN A 56 14.41 1.58 0.30
C ASN A 56 15.41 1.01 -0.71
N GLU A 57 15.67 -0.29 -0.62
CA GLU A 57 16.72 -0.96 -1.40
C GLU A 57 16.44 -0.90 -2.91
N GLY A 58 15.15 -1.02 -3.29
CA GLY A 58 14.76 -0.93 -4.69
C GLY A 58 15.06 0.46 -5.28
N MET A 59 14.73 1.52 -4.57
CA MET A 59 15.05 2.89 -4.99
C MET A 59 16.55 3.16 -4.97
N GLN A 60 17.28 2.67 -3.95
CA GLN A 60 18.74 2.79 -3.90
C GLN A 60 19.41 2.09 -5.09
N ALA A 61 18.94 0.90 -5.47
CA ALA A 61 19.43 0.18 -6.64
C ALA A 61 19.22 0.95 -7.95
N LEU A 62 18.24 1.86 -7.99
CA LEU A 62 17.99 2.78 -9.11
C LEU A 62 18.74 4.10 -9.00
N GLY A 63 19.61 4.28 -7.98
CA GLY A 63 20.47 5.44 -7.79
C GLY A 63 19.89 6.55 -6.92
N TYR A 64 18.80 6.31 -6.21
CA TYR A 64 18.27 7.25 -5.21
C TYR A 64 18.99 7.10 -3.87
N SER A 65 18.98 8.13 -3.05
CA SER A 65 19.38 8.03 -1.65
C SER A 65 18.33 7.26 -0.84
N ALA A 66 18.70 6.76 0.34
CA ALA A 66 17.76 6.14 1.25
C ALA A 66 16.57 7.08 1.53
N SER A 67 15.35 6.54 1.47
CA SER A 67 14.13 7.32 1.67
C SER A 67 14.04 7.87 3.10
N ASP A 68 13.65 9.15 3.23
CA ASP A 68 13.31 9.74 4.54
C ASP A 68 11.90 9.27 4.92
N MET A 69 11.83 8.20 5.71
CA MET A 69 10.57 7.56 6.09
C MET A 69 10.10 8.02 7.46
N LYS A 70 8.91 8.62 7.52
CA LYS A 70 8.20 8.90 8.78
C LYS A 70 7.07 7.90 8.98
N ARG A 71 6.96 7.36 10.19
CA ARG A 71 5.90 6.42 10.57
C ARG A 71 4.73 7.15 11.20
N ILE A 72 3.52 6.85 10.74
CA ILE A 72 2.25 7.46 11.18
C ILE A 72 1.23 6.36 11.47
N GLU A 73 0.61 6.42 12.64
CA GLU A 73 -0.32 5.36 13.10
C GLU A 73 -1.68 5.37 12.37
N SER A 74 -2.08 6.51 11.81
CA SER A 74 -3.41 6.68 11.20
C SER A 74 -3.32 6.82 9.69
N MET A 75 -3.98 5.94 8.93
CA MET A 75 -4.11 6.01 7.48
C MET A 75 -4.79 7.30 7.01
N GLN A 76 -5.75 7.79 7.78
CA GLN A 76 -6.41 9.06 7.48
C GLN A 76 -5.44 10.23 7.58
N VAL A 77 -4.57 10.24 8.60
CA VAL A 77 -3.52 11.26 8.76
C VAL A 77 -2.49 11.16 7.63
N LEU A 78 -2.13 9.93 7.20
CA LEU A 78 -1.28 9.71 6.02
C LEU A 78 -1.88 10.36 4.77
N THR A 79 -3.15 10.09 4.46
CA THR A 79 -3.84 10.71 3.32
C THR A 79 -3.84 12.25 3.44
N GLN A 80 -4.15 12.80 4.62
CA GLN A 80 -4.15 14.24 4.85
C GLN A 80 -2.76 14.86 4.66
N SER A 81 -1.71 14.17 5.10
CA SER A 81 -0.32 14.61 4.93
C SER A 81 0.08 14.71 3.46
N ILE A 82 -0.36 13.77 2.62
CA ILE A 82 -0.13 13.84 1.17
C ILE A 82 -0.89 15.02 0.57
N VAL A 83 -2.17 15.19 0.90
CA VAL A 83 -2.97 16.34 0.43
C VAL A 83 -2.34 17.68 0.82
N ALA A 84 -1.76 17.76 2.03
CA ALA A 84 -1.06 18.95 2.52
C ALA A 84 0.36 19.15 1.95
N GLY A 85 0.89 18.21 1.15
CA GLY A 85 2.26 18.26 0.62
C GLY A 85 3.36 18.06 1.69
N SER A 86 3.01 17.48 2.85
CA SER A 86 3.97 17.22 3.94
C SER A 86 4.87 16.01 3.67
N ALA A 87 4.51 15.17 2.72
CA ALA A 87 5.31 14.09 2.17
C ALA A 87 5.16 14.04 0.65
N GLU A 88 6.14 13.45 -0.04
CA GLU A 88 6.15 13.28 -1.48
C GLU A 88 5.38 12.01 -1.90
N VAL A 89 5.52 10.94 -1.10
CA VAL A 89 4.81 9.69 -1.27
C VAL A 89 4.30 9.17 0.07
N GLY A 90 3.13 8.57 0.09
CA GLY A 90 2.54 7.98 1.29
C GLY A 90 1.88 6.64 1.02
N GLU A 91 1.97 5.75 2.00
CA GLU A 91 1.16 4.55 2.09
C GLU A 91 -0.17 4.92 2.75
N SER A 92 -1.31 4.61 2.13
CA SER A 92 -2.60 4.78 2.80
C SER A 92 -3.68 3.90 2.19
N ASP A 93 -4.82 3.84 2.89
CA ASP A 93 -5.95 3.05 2.43
C ASP A 93 -6.71 3.72 1.27
N ILE A 94 -7.25 2.87 0.41
CA ILE A 94 -7.96 3.27 -0.80
C ILE A 94 -9.21 4.09 -0.50
N VAL A 95 -9.94 3.75 0.57
CA VAL A 95 -11.20 4.42 0.91
C VAL A 95 -10.94 5.87 1.34
N SER A 96 -9.92 6.10 2.18
CA SER A 96 -9.50 7.46 2.57
C SER A 96 -9.06 8.28 1.36
N ALA A 97 -8.32 7.69 0.42
CA ALA A 97 -7.89 8.35 -0.81
C ALA A 97 -9.07 8.69 -1.72
N LEU A 98 -10.00 7.75 -1.96
CA LEU A 98 -11.20 7.98 -2.78
C LEU A 98 -12.12 9.04 -2.15
N ARG A 99 -12.28 9.01 -0.82
CA ARG A 99 -13.06 10.02 -0.09
C ARG A 99 -12.46 11.41 -0.25
N ALA A 100 -11.15 11.55 -0.04
CA ALA A 100 -10.44 12.82 -0.23
C ALA A 100 -10.57 13.32 -1.67
N GLY A 101 -10.33 12.47 -2.67
CA GLY A 101 -10.47 12.81 -4.09
C GLY A 101 -11.91 13.18 -4.47
N SER A 102 -12.93 12.55 -3.85
CA SER A 102 -14.34 12.82 -4.14
C SER A 102 -14.80 14.23 -3.74
N VAL A 103 -14.11 14.84 -2.78
CA VAL A 103 -14.34 16.23 -2.34
C VAL A 103 -13.38 17.23 -2.98
N GLY A 104 -12.58 16.79 -3.98
CA GLY A 104 -11.70 17.65 -4.76
C GLY A 104 -10.30 17.84 -4.18
N ALA A 105 -9.89 17.03 -3.18
CA ALA A 105 -8.52 17.07 -2.69
C ALA A 105 -7.53 16.62 -3.78
N ASP A 106 -6.36 17.26 -3.81
CA ASP A 106 -5.29 16.95 -4.77
C ASP A 106 -4.51 15.70 -4.31
N VAL A 107 -5.08 14.52 -4.56
CA VAL A 107 -4.48 13.23 -4.23
C VAL A 107 -4.63 12.25 -5.39
N LYS A 108 -3.59 11.49 -5.67
CA LYS A 108 -3.55 10.42 -6.67
C LYS A 108 -3.08 9.12 -6.03
N MET A 109 -3.78 8.03 -6.30
CA MET A 109 -3.27 6.68 -6.15
C MET A 109 -2.50 6.32 -7.42
N VAL A 110 -1.27 5.84 -7.29
CA VAL A 110 -0.37 5.56 -8.43
C VAL A 110 0.08 4.10 -8.52
N GLY A 111 -0.10 3.32 -7.47
CA GLY A 111 0.25 1.90 -7.41
C GLY A 111 -0.20 1.26 -6.10
N MET A 112 -0.17 -0.07 -6.03
CA MET A 112 -0.52 -0.79 -4.81
C MET A 112 0.71 -0.96 -3.90
N VAL A 113 0.50 -0.86 -2.59
CA VAL A 113 1.45 -1.33 -1.57
C VAL A 113 1.36 -2.86 -1.45
N TYR A 114 0.15 -3.39 -1.55
CA TYR A 114 -0.17 -4.80 -1.78
C TYR A 114 -1.60 -4.89 -2.35
N ASN A 115 -1.88 -5.93 -3.13
CA ASN A 115 -3.08 -5.96 -3.96
C ASN A 115 -4.33 -6.53 -3.26
N ASN A 116 -4.17 -7.37 -2.24
CA ASN A 116 -5.30 -8.03 -1.58
C ASN A 116 -5.17 -7.91 -0.07
N THR A 117 -6.25 -8.15 0.66
CA THR A 117 -6.23 -8.09 2.13
C THR A 117 -5.69 -9.37 2.75
N SER A 118 -4.94 -9.25 3.85
CA SER A 118 -4.59 -10.36 4.72
C SER A 118 -5.40 -10.35 6.03
N GLN A 119 -6.39 -9.47 6.14
CA GLN A 119 -7.27 -9.40 7.30
C GLN A 119 -8.17 -10.64 7.36
N VAL A 120 -8.36 -11.17 8.57
CA VAL A 120 -9.36 -12.19 8.89
C VAL A 120 -10.22 -11.69 10.04
N LEU A 121 -11.48 -12.07 10.07
CA LEU A 121 -12.32 -11.80 11.24
C LEU A 121 -12.16 -12.93 12.25
N VAL A 122 -11.51 -12.65 13.37
CA VAL A 122 -11.39 -13.58 14.51
C VAL A 122 -12.47 -13.25 15.52
N VAL A 123 -13.14 -14.29 16.02
CA VAL A 123 -14.21 -14.17 16.99
C VAL A 123 -13.96 -15.06 18.21
N ASN A 124 -14.47 -14.64 19.37
CA ASN A 124 -14.63 -15.51 20.53
C ASN A 124 -15.73 -16.54 20.21
N ALA A 125 -15.38 -17.83 20.12
CA ALA A 125 -16.27 -18.89 19.66
C ALA A 125 -17.38 -19.24 20.69
N ASP A 126 -17.21 -18.83 21.93
CA ASP A 126 -18.27 -19.00 22.98
C ASP A 126 -19.38 -17.98 22.77
N LYS A 127 -19.04 -16.76 22.32
CA LYS A 127 -19.96 -15.65 22.15
C LYS A 127 -20.57 -15.57 20.75
N VAL A 128 -19.78 -15.83 19.70
CA VAL A 128 -20.16 -15.61 18.29
C VAL A 128 -20.04 -16.92 17.52
N LYS A 129 -21.17 -17.47 17.12
CA LYS A 129 -21.29 -18.69 16.30
C LYS A 129 -21.69 -18.38 14.87
N SER A 130 -22.47 -17.31 14.68
CA SER A 130 -23.03 -16.85 13.41
C SER A 130 -23.01 -15.31 13.31
N TYR A 131 -23.26 -14.77 12.13
CA TYR A 131 -23.38 -13.30 11.94
C TYR A 131 -24.60 -12.71 12.70
N ALA A 132 -25.66 -13.49 12.95
CA ALA A 132 -26.81 -13.04 13.69
C ALA A 132 -26.48 -12.70 15.16
N ASP A 133 -25.43 -13.33 15.73
CA ASP A 133 -25.02 -13.08 17.10
C ASP A 133 -24.46 -11.67 17.34
N PHE A 134 -24.06 -10.96 16.27
CA PHE A 134 -23.63 -9.56 16.35
C PHE A 134 -24.78 -8.56 16.60
N LYS A 135 -26.05 -8.99 16.48
CA LYS A 135 -27.21 -8.18 16.93
C LYS A 135 -27.26 -8.05 18.46
N ASN A 136 -26.60 -8.96 19.19
CA ASN A 136 -26.38 -8.79 20.62
C ASN A 136 -25.30 -7.70 20.84
N LYS A 137 -25.69 -6.63 21.56
CA LYS A 137 -24.83 -5.46 21.80
C LYS A 137 -23.56 -5.77 22.59
N ASP A 138 -23.54 -6.87 23.34
CA ASP A 138 -22.35 -7.35 24.08
C ASP A 138 -21.31 -8.02 23.16
N ASN A 139 -21.69 -8.37 21.92
CA ASN A 139 -20.81 -8.97 20.93
C ASN A 139 -20.17 -7.91 20.04
N ALA A 140 -19.54 -6.90 20.65
CA ALA A 140 -18.91 -5.81 19.95
C ALA A 140 -17.76 -6.26 19.02
N ILE A 141 -17.60 -5.53 17.91
CA ILE A 141 -16.50 -5.68 16.94
C ILE A 141 -15.55 -4.49 17.11
N ALA A 142 -14.28 -4.72 17.40
CA ALA A 142 -13.30 -3.64 17.37
C ALA A 142 -12.76 -3.45 15.95
N LEU A 143 -12.77 -2.20 15.47
CA LEU A 143 -12.24 -1.78 14.18
C LEU A 143 -11.08 -0.79 14.36
N ASN A 144 -10.40 -0.47 13.26
CA ASN A 144 -9.43 0.62 13.26
C ASN A 144 -10.16 1.96 13.37
N SER A 145 -11.12 2.20 12.47
CA SER A 145 -12.08 3.31 12.56
C SER A 145 -13.32 3.01 11.74
N THR A 146 -14.46 3.52 12.18
CA THR A 146 -15.73 3.41 11.45
C THR A 146 -15.61 4.09 10.08
N GLY A 147 -15.97 3.35 9.03
CA GLY A 147 -15.94 3.84 7.65
C GLY A 147 -14.56 3.76 6.98
N ASP A 148 -13.57 3.09 7.58
CA ASP A 148 -12.33 2.73 6.91
C ASP A 148 -12.52 1.51 5.97
N PHE A 149 -11.43 1.10 5.29
CA PHE A 149 -11.50 -0.01 4.33
C PHE A 149 -11.88 -1.35 5.00
N ILE A 150 -11.56 -1.56 6.27
CA ILE A 150 -11.92 -2.78 7.02
C ILE A 150 -13.42 -2.77 7.35
N TYR A 151 -13.94 -1.62 7.80
CA TYR A 151 -15.38 -1.45 8.03
C TYR A 151 -16.17 -1.73 6.74
N VAL A 152 -15.75 -1.13 5.63
CA VAL A 152 -16.41 -1.32 4.33
C VAL A 152 -16.37 -2.78 3.88
N MET A 153 -15.23 -3.44 4.05
CA MET A 153 -15.07 -4.86 3.74
C MET A 153 -16.04 -5.73 4.54
N LEU A 154 -16.07 -5.52 5.85
CA LEU A 154 -16.95 -6.28 6.73
C LEU A 154 -18.42 -5.96 6.48
N SER A 155 -18.80 -4.72 6.16
CA SER A 155 -20.19 -4.37 5.85
C SER A 155 -20.72 -5.17 4.66
N GLY A 156 -19.92 -5.31 3.59
CA GLY A 156 -20.27 -6.15 2.45
C GLY A 156 -20.32 -7.66 2.77
N ILE A 157 -19.48 -8.14 3.68
CA ILE A 157 -19.49 -9.54 4.14
C ILE A 157 -20.72 -9.81 5.00
N PHE A 158 -21.02 -8.93 5.96
CA PHE A 158 -22.19 -9.03 6.84
C PHE A 158 -23.47 -9.07 6.02
N GLU A 159 -23.62 -8.18 5.07
CA GLU A 159 -24.76 -8.13 4.17
C GLU A 159 -24.96 -9.44 3.40
N ARG A 160 -23.92 -10.01 2.83
CA ARG A 160 -23.97 -11.32 2.14
C ARG A 160 -24.46 -12.45 3.06
N ASN A 161 -24.34 -12.26 4.38
CA ASN A 161 -24.82 -13.18 5.41
C ASN A 161 -26.15 -12.73 6.06
N GLY A 162 -26.88 -11.79 5.43
CA GLY A 162 -28.21 -11.36 5.86
C GLY A 162 -28.23 -10.48 7.11
N VAL A 163 -27.10 -9.87 7.48
CA VAL A 163 -26.98 -8.95 8.63
C VAL A 163 -26.45 -7.61 8.17
N ASN A 164 -27.07 -6.51 8.63
CA ASN A 164 -26.49 -5.18 8.45
C ASN A 164 -25.44 -4.94 9.54
N ILE A 165 -24.24 -4.50 9.17
CA ILE A 165 -23.17 -4.18 10.14
C ILE A 165 -23.59 -3.04 11.10
N GLU A 166 -24.51 -2.17 10.68
CA GLU A 166 -25.07 -1.11 11.52
C GLU A 166 -25.92 -1.65 12.69
N ASP A 167 -26.42 -2.91 12.59
CA ASP A 167 -27.11 -3.57 13.68
C ASP A 167 -26.14 -4.09 14.77
N ALA A 168 -24.84 -4.16 14.44
CA ALA A 168 -23.79 -4.59 15.37
C ALA A 168 -23.25 -3.42 16.21
N THR A 169 -22.70 -3.72 17.37
CA THR A 169 -21.89 -2.75 18.12
C THR A 169 -20.48 -2.71 17.53
N VAL A 170 -20.08 -1.58 16.98
CA VAL A 170 -18.75 -1.34 16.44
C VAL A 170 -18.01 -0.36 17.36
N VAL A 171 -16.74 -0.65 17.66
CA VAL A 171 -15.89 0.18 18.54
C VAL A 171 -14.59 0.52 17.83
N ASP A 172 -14.27 1.79 17.74
CA ASP A 172 -13.01 2.26 17.17
C ASP A 172 -11.86 2.08 18.17
N VAL A 173 -10.91 1.20 17.85
CA VAL A 173 -9.81 0.78 18.73
C VAL A 173 -8.43 1.07 18.12
N GLY A 174 -8.39 1.33 16.81
CA GLY A 174 -7.15 1.60 16.09
C GLY A 174 -6.46 0.34 15.54
N GLY A 175 -5.14 0.33 15.52
CA GLY A 175 -4.32 -0.69 14.86
C GLY A 175 -4.59 -2.15 15.31
N SER A 176 -4.23 -3.11 14.46
CA SER A 176 -4.53 -4.54 14.66
C SER A 176 -4.00 -5.10 15.98
N GLY A 177 -2.83 -4.65 16.47
CA GLY A 177 -2.31 -5.03 17.76
C GLY A 177 -3.18 -4.57 18.94
N SER A 178 -3.79 -3.38 18.85
CA SER A 178 -4.73 -2.89 19.87
C SER A 178 -6.05 -3.65 19.83
N ARG A 179 -6.56 -3.98 18.64
CA ARG A 179 -7.75 -4.82 18.46
C ARG A 179 -7.54 -6.23 19.03
N MET A 180 -6.37 -6.85 18.76
CA MET A 180 -6.00 -8.15 19.34
C MET A 180 -6.03 -8.10 20.86
N ARG A 181 -5.43 -7.09 21.49
CA ARG A 181 -5.47 -6.93 22.96
C ARG A 181 -6.90 -6.74 23.51
N ALA A 182 -7.76 -6.03 22.75
CA ALA A 182 -9.16 -5.85 23.14
C ALA A 182 -9.93 -7.17 23.14
N LEU A 183 -9.71 -8.05 22.14
CA LEU A 183 -10.32 -9.37 22.07
C LEU A 183 -9.82 -10.29 23.19
N LEU A 184 -8.50 -10.41 23.36
CA LEU A 184 -7.89 -11.26 24.40
C LEU A 184 -8.26 -10.79 25.82
N GLY A 185 -8.44 -9.50 26.03
CA GLY A 185 -8.93 -8.92 27.27
C GLY A 185 -10.45 -9.01 27.46
N GLY A 186 -11.18 -9.68 26.57
CA GLY A 186 -12.63 -9.91 26.67
C GLY A 186 -13.50 -8.67 26.47
N ARG A 187 -12.92 -7.50 26.08
CA ARG A 187 -13.64 -6.24 25.89
C ARG A 187 -14.51 -6.21 24.64
N VAL A 188 -14.16 -7.02 23.65
CA VAL A 188 -14.92 -7.21 22.41
C VAL A 188 -15.05 -8.69 22.09
N ALA A 189 -16.03 -9.05 21.26
CA ALA A 189 -16.25 -10.44 20.84
C ALA A 189 -15.62 -10.79 19.51
N ALA A 190 -15.23 -9.78 18.71
CA ALA A 190 -14.66 -9.99 17.38
C ALA A 190 -13.66 -8.89 17.00
N VAL A 191 -12.66 -9.28 16.20
CA VAL A 191 -11.67 -8.35 15.65
C VAL A 191 -11.24 -8.77 14.25
N PRO A 192 -11.14 -7.85 13.29
CA PRO A 192 -10.33 -8.05 12.12
C PRO A 192 -8.85 -7.85 12.48
N VAL A 193 -8.04 -8.85 12.16
CA VAL A 193 -6.57 -8.82 12.35
C VAL A 193 -5.91 -9.49 11.15
N HIS A 194 -4.62 -9.25 10.93
CA HIS A 194 -3.90 -10.00 9.91
C HIS A 194 -3.80 -11.49 10.28
N PHE A 195 -3.82 -12.37 9.29
CA PHE A 195 -3.93 -13.82 9.51
C PHE A 195 -2.76 -14.39 10.33
N ASP A 196 -1.57 -13.81 10.20
CA ASP A 196 -0.39 -14.16 11.01
C ASP A 196 -0.59 -13.82 12.49
N GLN A 197 -1.21 -12.68 12.80
CA GLN A 197 -1.64 -12.32 14.17
C GLN A 197 -2.78 -13.22 14.67
N ALA A 198 -3.70 -13.61 13.78
CA ALA A 198 -4.78 -14.53 14.14
C ALA A 198 -4.23 -15.87 14.64
N ALA A 199 -3.15 -16.39 14.03
CA ALA A 199 -2.51 -17.62 14.48
C ALA A 199 -2.08 -17.58 15.95
N ASP A 200 -1.68 -16.42 16.46
CA ASP A 200 -1.32 -16.25 17.86
C ASP A 200 -2.54 -16.13 18.78
N ILE A 201 -3.62 -15.51 18.31
CA ILE A 201 -4.88 -15.44 19.05
C ILE A 201 -5.47 -16.84 19.26
N LEU A 202 -5.47 -17.66 18.19
CA LEU A 202 -6.05 -19.01 18.22
C LEU A 202 -5.39 -19.95 19.23
N LYS A 203 -4.14 -19.67 19.63
CA LYS A 203 -3.42 -20.43 20.67
C LYS A 203 -3.82 -20.06 22.10
N GLN A 204 -4.53 -18.93 22.29
CA GLN A 204 -4.74 -18.33 23.62
C GLN A 204 -6.12 -18.56 24.21
N GLY A 205 -7.01 -19.30 23.54
CA GLY A 205 -8.34 -19.58 24.05
C GLY A 205 -9.30 -20.11 22.98
N ASN A 206 -10.60 -20.07 23.27
CA ASN A 206 -11.64 -20.55 22.38
C ASN A 206 -11.97 -19.45 21.31
N TYR A 207 -11.05 -19.24 20.40
CA TYR A 207 -11.20 -18.31 19.28
C TYR A 207 -11.26 -19.08 17.97
N LYS A 208 -11.92 -18.50 16.96
CA LYS A 208 -11.93 -19.05 15.60
C LYS A 208 -11.85 -17.93 14.55
N VAL A 209 -11.30 -18.26 13.40
CA VAL A 209 -11.46 -17.44 12.21
C VAL A 209 -12.87 -17.65 11.65
N MET A 210 -13.67 -16.60 11.63
CA MET A 210 -15.03 -16.63 11.12
C MET A 210 -15.08 -16.44 9.60
N VAL A 211 -14.21 -15.60 9.08
CA VAL A 211 -14.13 -15.32 7.65
C VAL A 211 -12.72 -14.92 7.21
N GLU A 212 -12.37 -15.34 6.01
CA GLU A 212 -11.16 -14.98 5.27
C GLU A 212 -11.59 -14.17 4.04
N PRO A 213 -11.56 -12.84 4.10
CA PRO A 213 -12.12 -11.97 3.07
C PRO A 213 -11.57 -12.20 1.66
N TRP A 214 -10.29 -12.62 1.52
CA TRP A 214 -9.70 -12.94 0.21
C TRP A 214 -10.34 -14.15 -0.50
N LYS A 215 -11.13 -14.95 0.19
CA LYS A 215 -11.96 -16.02 -0.41
C LYS A 215 -13.29 -15.50 -0.96
N ILE A 216 -13.69 -14.29 -0.56
CA ILE A 216 -14.95 -13.64 -0.95
C ILE A 216 -14.69 -12.59 -2.03
N TYR A 217 -13.64 -11.81 -1.85
CA TYR A 217 -13.20 -10.76 -2.75
C TYR A 217 -11.88 -11.13 -3.41
N ASN A 218 -11.76 -10.94 -4.72
CA ASN A 218 -10.54 -11.29 -5.43
C ASN A 218 -10.24 -10.28 -6.57
N PRO A 219 -9.45 -9.25 -6.26
CA PRO A 219 -8.89 -8.88 -4.96
C PRO A 219 -9.83 -8.00 -4.11
N TRP A 220 -9.56 -7.89 -2.81
CA TRP A 220 -9.97 -6.77 -1.98
C TRP A 220 -8.82 -5.78 -1.90
N LEU A 221 -8.90 -4.70 -2.67
CA LEU A 221 -7.87 -3.66 -2.66
C LEU A 221 -7.84 -2.94 -1.30
N SER A 222 -6.68 -2.82 -0.71
CA SER A 222 -6.54 -2.26 0.64
C SER A 222 -5.71 -0.98 0.69
N GLU A 223 -4.45 -1.04 0.27
CA GLU A 223 -3.51 0.05 0.44
C GLU A 223 -2.75 0.39 -0.84
N ALA A 224 -2.59 1.68 -1.08
CA ALA A 224 -1.97 2.22 -2.28
C ALA A 224 -0.88 3.24 -1.95
N TRP A 225 0.05 3.43 -2.88
CA TRP A 225 0.95 4.56 -2.90
C TRP A 225 0.20 5.81 -3.33
N LEU A 226 0.20 6.81 -2.46
CA LEU A 226 -0.43 8.10 -2.67
C LEU A 226 0.61 9.18 -2.93
N VAL A 227 0.27 10.11 -3.81
CA VAL A 227 1.04 11.31 -4.10
C VAL A 227 0.10 12.49 -4.32
N GLN A 228 0.60 13.70 -4.24
CA GLN A 228 -0.14 14.89 -4.64
C GLN A 228 -0.11 15.03 -6.16
N GLY A 229 -1.26 15.26 -6.80
CA GLY A 229 -1.33 15.34 -8.26
C GLY A 229 -0.56 16.53 -8.84
N SER A 230 -0.55 17.68 -8.13
CA SER A 230 0.25 18.85 -8.52
C SER A 230 1.75 18.58 -8.46
N TRP A 231 2.21 17.76 -7.51
CA TRP A 231 3.62 17.36 -7.39
C TRP A 231 4.09 16.52 -8.59
N LEU A 232 3.21 15.70 -9.18
CA LEU A 232 3.49 14.89 -10.37
C LEU A 232 3.67 15.70 -11.65
N LYS A 233 3.29 17.00 -11.68
CA LYS A 233 3.52 17.86 -12.85
C LYS A 233 5.00 18.12 -13.13
N ASN A 234 5.87 17.95 -12.13
CA ASN A 234 7.30 17.97 -12.32
C ASN A 234 7.77 16.62 -12.91
N ALA A 235 8.51 16.66 -14.01
CA ALA A 235 8.96 15.47 -14.73
C ALA A 235 9.85 14.55 -13.88
N ASP A 236 10.66 15.11 -12.98
CA ASP A 236 11.55 14.36 -12.10
C ASP A 236 10.79 13.61 -11.00
N ASN A 237 9.71 14.23 -10.51
CA ASN A 237 8.80 13.62 -9.56
C ASN A 237 8.02 12.47 -10.22
N ALA A 238 7.50 12.70 -11.43
CA ALA A 238 6.84 11.66 -12.22
C ALA A 238 7.79 10.49 -12.53
N ARG A 239 9.07 10.77 -12.80
CA ARG A 239 10.10 9.75 -12.98
C ARG A 239 10.36 9.00 -11.69
N ALA A 240 10.50 9.68 -10.55
CA ALA A 240 10.73 9.05 -9.26
C ALA A 240 9.59 8.08 -8.87
N ILE A 241 8.34 8.44 -9.17
CA ILE A 241 7.20 7.53 -8.95
C ILE A 241 7.23 6.35 -9.91
N THR A 242 7.53 6.56 -11.20
CA THR A 242 7.72 5.44 -12.13
C THR A 242 8.80 4.48 -11.64
N ASP A 243 9.93 4.99 -11.15
CA ASP A 243 11.02 4.19 -10.61
C ASP A 243 10.62 3.47 -9.31
N LEU A 244 9.84 4.10 -8.41
CA LEU A 244 9.27 3.44 -7.23
C LEU A 244 8.36 2.27 -7.61
N LEU A 245 7.51 2.44 -8.61
CA LEU A 245 6.61 1.39 -9.09
C LEU A 245 7.37 0.24 -9.76
N LYS A 246 8.44 0.54 -10.51
CA LYS A 246 9.37 -0.49 -11.03
C LYS A 246 10.00 -1.27 -9.88
N ALA A 247 10.49 -0.57 -8.86
CA ALA A 247 11.07 -1.19 -7.67
C ALA A 247 10.02 -2.06 -6.94
N THR A 248 8.77 -1.58 -6.83
CA THR A 248 7.66 -2.32 -6.20
C THR A 248 7.36 -3.61 -6.96
N VAL A 249 7.17 -3.56 -8.27
CA VAL A 249 6.92 -4.75 -9.11
C VAL A 249 8.10 -5.71 -9.06
N THR A 250 9.33 -5.21 -9.12
CA THR A 250 10.55 -6.04 -9.01
C THR A 250 10.61 -6.74 -7.65
N SER A 251 10.31 -6.03 -6.57
CA SER A 251 10.29 -6.60 -5.22
C SER A 251 9.18 -7.65 -5.07
N PHE A 252 8.00 -7.44 -5.64
CA PHE A 252 6.91 -8.41 -5.67
C PHE A 252 7.32 -9.69 -6.39
N ARG A 253 7.88 -9.58 -7.60
CA ARG A 253 8.38 -10.73 -8.39
C ARG A 253 9.44 -11.52 -7.61
N LYS A 254 10.42 -10.84 -7.04
CA LYS A 254 11.47 -11.49 -6.21
C LYS A 254 10.90 -12.17 -4.97
N THR A 255 9.96 -11.51 -4.30
CA THR A 255 9.30 -12.07 -3.11
C THR A 255 8.51 -13.34 -3.45
N ASN A 256 7.77 -13.35 -4.56
CA ASN A 256 7.02 -14.53 -5.00
C ASN A 256 7.95 -15.72 -5.34
N GLN A 257 9.15 -15.43 -5.83
CA GLN A 257 10.12 -16.44 -6.26
C GLN A 257 11.01 -16.97 -5.13
N SER A 258 11.21 -16.18 -4.06
CA SER A 258 12.23 -16.47 -3.04
C SER A 258 11.74 -16.19 -1.62
N LEU A 259 11.60 -17.27 -0.85
CA LEU A 259 11.38 -17.19 0.59
C LEU A 259 12.55 -16.48 1.29
N SER A 260 13.79 -16.74 0.85
CA SER A 260 14.98 -16.11 1.45
C SER A 260 14.95 -14.60 1.28
N TYR A 261 14.59 -14.10 0.08
CA TYR A 261 14.43 -12.66 -0.17
C TYR A 261 13.36 -12.05 0.73
N PHE A 262 12.20 -12.72 0.86
CA PHE A 262 11.14 -12.28 1.77
C PHE A 262 11.61 -12.26 3.23
N ALA A 263 12.30 -13.33 3.68
CA ALA A 263 12.77 -13.47 5.05
C ALA A 263 13.83 -12.42 5.44
N GLU A 264 14.72 -12.07 4.51
CA GLU A 264 15.68 -10.96 4.70
C GLU A 264 14.96 -9.64 4.91
N GLY A 265 14.01 -9.31 4.03
CA GLY A 265 13.19 -8.09 4.16
C GLY A 265 12.36 -8.08 5.43
N TYR A 266 11.77 -9.21 5.80
CA TYR A 266 11.00 -9.35 7.03
C TYR A 266 11.85 -9.06 8.26
N ARG A 267 13.02 -9.69 8.41
CA ARG A 267 13.94 -9.45 9.53
C ARG A 267 14.39 -8.00 9.62
N LYS A 268 14.52 -7.34 8.49
CA LYS A 268 15.02 -5.95 8.41
C LYS A 268 13.92 -4.92 8.68
N TYR A 269 12.71 -5.14 8.18
CA TYR A 269 11.67 -4.11 8.12
C TYR A 269 10.43 -4.39 8.95
N ALA A 270 10.09 -5.65 9.24
CA ALA A 270 8.93 -5.95 10.05
C ALA A 270 9.09 -5.43 11.48
N THR A 271 8.00 -4.85 12.00
CA THR A 271 8.00 -4.21 13.33
C THR A 271 7.36 -5.07 14.42
N VAL A 272 7.07 -6.33 14.10
CA VAL A 272 6.54 -7.29 15.07
C VAL A 272 7.64 -7.79 16.00
N LYS A 273 7.22 -8.25 17.19
CA LYS A 273 8.13 -8.87 18.15
C LYS A 273 8.86 -10.04 17.49
N ASP A 274 10.13 -10.21 17.82
CA ASP A 274 11.01 -11.30 17.36
C ASP A 274 11.23 -11.37 15.82
N ALA A 275 10.82 -10.33 15.05
CA ALA A 275 11.03 -10.30 13.60
C ALA A 275 12.49 -10.50 13.20
N LYS A 276 13.43 -9.91 13.95
CA LYS A 276 14.88 -9.95 13.66
C LYS A 276 15.47 -11.36 13.74
N THR A 277 14.87 -12.25 14.49
CA THR A 277 15.34 -13.64 14.72
C THR A 277 14.49 -14.68 14.01
N ALA A 278 13.48 -14.26 13.25
CA ALA A 278 12.58 -15.16 12.55
C ALA A 278 13.33 -16.00 11.51
N THR A 279 13.17 -17.32 11.59
CA THR A 279 13.77 -18.26 10.65
C THR A 279 12.94 -18.39 9.37
N GLU A 280 13.54 -18.85 8.29
CA GLU A 280 12.78 -19.13 7.05
C GLU A 280 11.71 -20.20 7.27
N GLU A 281 11.99 -21.19 8.10
CA GLU A 281 11.03 -22.25 8.45
C GLU A 281 9.78 -21.66 9.10
N GLN A 282 9.95 -20.75 10.06
CA GLN A 282 8.85 -20.03 10.71
C GLN A 282 8.07 -19.12 9.75
N LEU A 283 8.76 -18.50 8.80
CA LEU A 283 8.17 -17.56 7.84
C LEU A 283 7.54 -18.26 6.62
N ARG A 284 7.91 -19.51 6.33
CA ARG A 284 7.40 -20.25 5.16
C ARG A 284 5.87 -20.30 5.09
N PRO A 285 5.12 -20.67 6.14
CA PRO A 285 3.66 -20.69 6.07
C PRO A 285 3.05 -19.30 5.79
N VAL A 286 3.64 -18.26 6.37
CA VAL A 286 3.21 -16.87 6.16
C VAL A 286 3.44 -16.46 4.71
N TRP A 287 4.66 -16.71 4.20
CA TRP A 287 5.02 -16.41 2.82
C TRP A 287 4.15 -17.18 1.80
N GLU A 288 3.92 -18.47 2.02
CA GLU A 288 3.07 -19.28 1.14
C GLU A 288 1.61 -18.79 1.12
N THR A 289 1.07 -18.43 2.27
CA THR A 289 -0.27 -17.87 2.36
C THR A 289 -0.37 -16.55 1.60
N LEU A 290 0.56 -15.62 1.82
CA LEU A 290 0.56 -14.32 1.16
C LEU A 290 0.79 -14.41 -0.36
N SER A 291 1.76 -15.21 -0.78
CA SER A 291 2.14 -15.30 -2.20
C SER A 291 1.17 -16.17 -3.01
N LYS A 292 0.74 -17.32 -2.47
CA LYS A 292 0.00 -18.35 -3.23
C LYS A 292 -1.51 -18.28 -3.03
N GLN A 293 -1.99 -18.04 -1.80
CA GLN A 293 -3.42 -18.03 -1.49
C GLN A 293 -4.02 -16.63 -1.64
N ILE A 294 -3.47 -15.65 -0.94
CA ILE A 294 -3.92 -14.25 -0.96
C ILE A 294 -3.52 -13.58 -2.27
N LYS A 295 -2.38 -13.95 -2.85
CA LYS A 295 -1.77 -13.32 -4.03
C LYS A 295 -1.56 -11.82 -3.80
N ALA A 296 -0.98 -11.51 -2.63
CA ALA A 296 -0.82 -10.14 -2.15
C ALA A 296 0.10 -9.29 -3.05
N TRP A 297 1.00 -9.93 -3.80
CA TRP A 297 2.05 -9.28 -4.57
C TRP A 297 2.03 -9.71 -6.05
N PRO A 298 1.07 -9.23 -6.85
CA PRO A 298 0.98 -9.61 -8.26
C PRO A 298 2.19 -9.13 -9.06
N ASP A 299 2.64 -9.97 -10.02
CA ASP A 299 3.84 -9.74 -10.84
C ASP A 299 3.72 -8.52 -11.77
N ASP A 300 2.50 -7.99 -11.95
CA ASP A 300 2.16 -6.78 -12.69
C ASP A 300 1.76 -5.60 -11.78
N GLY A 301 2.04 -5.70 -10.47
CA GLY A 301 1.71 -4.69 -9.47
C GLY A 301 0.22 -4.60 -9.11
N GLY A 302 -0.68 -5.25 -9.85
CA GLY A 302 -2.12 -5.35 -9.55
C GLY A 302 -2.90 -4.04 -9.58
N PHE A 303 -2.33 -2.95 -10.05
CA PHE A 303 -2.96 -1.62 -10.07
C PHE A 303 -3.76 -1.42 -11.36
N ARG A 304 -5.02 -1.85 -11.35
CA ARG A 304 -5.92 -1.81 -12.53
C ARG A 304 -7.25 -1.17 -12.18
N LEU A 305 -7.68 -0.19 -12.98
CA LEU A 305 -8.93 0.56 -12.76
C LEU A 305 -10.16 -0.35 -12.58
N LYS A 306 -10.25 -1.44 -13.34
CA LYS A 306 -11.36 -2.40 -13.26
C LYS A 306 -11.57 -2.99 -11.85
N TYR A 307 -10.50 -3.22 -11.08
CA TYR A 307 -10.62 -3.75 -9.71
C TYR A 307 -11.26 -2.73 -8.76
N PHE A 308 -10.98 -1.45 -8.96
CA PHE A 308 -11.64 -0.38 -8.22
C PHE A 308 -13.13 -0.26 -8.60
N GLU A 309 -13.42 -0.35 -9.90
CA GLU A 309 -14.81 -0.30 -10.41
C GLU A 309 -15.66 -1.45 -9.86
N GLU A 310 -15.11 -2.65 -9.76
CA GLU A 310 -15.77 -3.83 -9.19
C GLU A 310 -16.09 -3.67 -7.69
N LEU A 311 -15.28 -2.91 -6.93
CA LEU A 311 -15.48 -2.65 -5.51
C LEU A 311 -16.37 -1.44 -5.22
N MET A 312 -16.58 -0.54 -6.20
CA MET A 312 -17.37 0.68 -6.02
C MET A 312 -18.78 0.44 -5.47
N PRO A 313 -19.55 -0.59 -5.90
CA PRO A 313 -20.86 -0.85 -5.32
C PRO A 313 -20.82 -1.06 -3.81
N VAL A 314 -19.79 -1.74 -3.28
CA VAL A 314 -19.62 -1.95 -1.83
C VAL A 314 -19.29 -0.63 -1.13
N TYR A 315 -18.39 0.19 -1.69
CA TYR A 315 -18.01 1.47 -1.12
C TYR A 315 -19.17 2.47 -1.09
N VAL A 316 -19.96 2.52 -2.17
CA VAL A 316 -21.17 3.37 -2.26
C VAL A 316 -22.20 2.93 -1.24
N LYS A 317 -22.44 1.62 -1.11
CA LYS A 317 -23.43 1.07 -0.19
C LYS A 317 -23.04 1.29 1.28
N ALA A 318 -21.76 1.18 1.60
CA ALA A 318 -21.24 1.53 2.92
C ALA A 318 -21.21 3.04 3.22
N GLY A 319 -21.71 3.87 2.30
CA GLY A 319 -21.78 5.33 2.47
C GLY A 319 -20.41 6.04 2.48
N THR A 320 -19.33 5.33 2.14
CA THR A 320 -17.97 5.88 2.19
C THR A 320 -17.58 6.64 0.94
N VAL A 321 -18.20 6.31 -0.20
CA VAL A 321 -18.03 7.01 -1.47
C VAL A 321 -19.41 7.33 -2.04
N LYS A 322 -19.61 8.53 -2.55
CA LYS A 322 -20.90 8.95 -3.16
C LYS A 322 -21.12 8.22 -4.49
N ARG A 323 -22.38 7.86 -4.76
CA ARG A 323 -22.78 7.33 -6.08
C ARG A 323 -22.40 8.33 -7.18
N GLY A 324 -21.82 7.83 -8.27
CA GLY A 324 -21.37 8.66 -9.40
C GLY A 324 -20.02 9.36 -9.19
N THR A 325 -19.29 9.06 -8.10
CA THR A 325 -17.91 9.54 -7.93
C THR A 325 -17.05 9.10 -9.09
N ASN A 326 -16.40 10.06 -9.77
CA ASN A 326 -15.44 9.76 -10.82
C ASN A 326 -14.10 9.37 -10.20
N ILE A 327 -13.88 8.06 -10.03
CA ILE A 327 -12.67 7.50 -9.42
C ILE A 327 -11.41 7.72 -10.26
N ALA A 328 -11.53 7.90 -11.59
CA ALA A 328 -10.40 8.19 -12.47
C ALA A 328 -9.71 9.53 -12.15
N LYS A 329 -10.39 10.42 -11.40
CA LYS A 329 -9.76 11.63 -10.89
C LYS A 329 -8.73 11.35 -9.77
N THR A 330 -8.87 10.24 -9.06
CA THR A 330 -8.02 9.87 -7.94
C THR A 330 -7.07 8.71 -8.29
N ILE A 331 -7.42 7.88 -9.27
CA ILE A 331 -6.61 6.74 -9.71
C ILE A 331 -5.86 7.14 -10.97
N ASP A 332 -4.52 7.02 -10.96
CA ASP A 332 -3.68 7.36 -12.11
C ASP A 332 -2.79 6.15 -12.46
N THR A 333 -3.21 5.39 -13.46
CA THR A 333 -2.54 4.13 -13.87
C THR A 333 -1.32 4.36 -14.77
N GLN A 334 -1.16 5.55 -15.35
CA GLN A 334 -0.13 5.81 -16.36
C GLN A 334 1.30 5.53 -15.89
N TYR A 335 1.57 5.77 -14.59
CA TYR A 335 2.91 5.54 -14.02
C TYR A 335 3.20 4.04 -13.86
N MET A 336 2.20 3.25 -13.46
CA MET A 336 2.32 1.79 -13.40
C MET A 336 2.47 1.19 -14.79
N GLU A 337 1.67 1.64 -15.75
CA GLU A 337 1.77 1.20 -17.16
C GLU A 337 3.16 1.49 -17.74
N LYS A 338 3.69 2.70 -17.45
CA LYS A 338 5.05 3.05 -17.85
C LYS A 338 6.11 2.20 -17.15
N ALA A 339 5.95 1.95 -15.84
CA ALA A 339 6.85 1.10 -15.08
C ALA A 339 6.90 -0.33 -15.64
N LEU A 340 5.74 -0.91 -15.95
CA LEU A 340 5.64 -2.24 -16.54
C LEU A 340 6.26 -2.30 -17.93
N LYS A 341 6.03 -1.30 -18.78
CA LYS A 341 6.64 -1.20 -20.10
C LYS A 341 8.17 -1.12 -20.04
N GLU A 342 8.72 -0.44 -19.04
CA GLU A 342 10.17 -0.34 -18.85
C GLU A 342 10.79 -1.60 -18.22
N LEU A 343 9.99 -2.47 -17.58
CA LEU A 343 10.44 -3.74 -17.00
C LEU A 343 10.41 -4.91 -18.01
N GLY A 344 9.60 -4.81 -19.04
CA GLY A 344 9.38 -5.87 -20.04
C GLY A 344 8.24 -6.79 -19.66
#